data_bd25fa10bb514e3789588fe251a0f11f
#
_entry.id   bd25fa10bb514e3789588fe251a0f11f
#
_cell.length_a   1.000
_cell.length_b   1.000
_cell.length_c   1.000
_cell.angle_alpha   90.00
_cell.angle_beta   90.00
_cell.angle_gamma   90.00
#
_symmetry.space_group_name_H-M   'P 1'
#
loop_
_entity.id
_entity.type
_entity.pdbx_description
1 polymer ?
#
loop_
_entity_poly.entity_id
_entity_poly.type
_entity_poly.pdbx_seq_one_letter_code
_entity_poly.pdbx_strand_id
1 'polypeptide(L)'
;MTLVTGCDVVDIARLARAIERRPGLRQRVFTAHELADVHRDGVAPDSEVAQARLAARFAAKEATRKALRDLRLPFHAVEVRCADDGAPQLFLHGRPAALACSLSHDGGVAMAVVVGTSDARPGAVPSPIVPTTPT
;
A
#
# COMPACT_ATOMS: atom_id res chain seq x y z
N MET A 1 -2.06 -1.44 -24.48
CA MET A 1 -2.31 -1.74 -23.05
C MET A 1 -1.31 -2.78 -22.60
N THR A 2 -0.43 -2.44 -21.68
CA THR A 2 0.62 -3.31 -21.15
C THR A 2 0.37 -3.53 -19.66
N LEU A 3 0.54 -4.75 -19.18
CA LEU A 3 0.53 -5.02 -17.75
C LEU A 3 1.74 -4.35 -17.09
N VAL A 4 1.49 -3.73 -15.95
CA VAL A 4 2.53 -3.21 -15.07
C VAL A 4 2.47 -3.92 -13.74
N THR A 5 3.62 -4.11 -13.14
CA THR A 5 3.72 -4.78 -11.85
C THR A 5 4.82 -4.14 -11.01
N GLY A 6 4.62 -4.14 -9.72
CA GLY A 6 5.60 -3.73 -8.74
C GLY A 6 5.56 -4.64 -7.54
N CYS A 7 6.70 -4.87 -6.95
CA CYS A 7 6.83 -5.69 -5.75
C CYS A 7 7.84 -5.04 -4.83
N ASP A 8 7.59 -5.09 -3.54
CA ASP A 8 8.54 -4.60 -2.55
C ASP A 8 8.52 -5.46 -1.30
N VAL A 9 9.67 -5.55 -0.66
CA VAL A 9 9.88 -6.31 0.58
C VAL A 9 10.48 -5.38 1.61
N VAL A 10 9.91 -5.34 2.81
CA VAL A 10 10.30 -4.46 3.89
C VAL A 10 10.61 -5.26 5.14
N ASP A 11 11.81 -5.07 5.70
CA ASP A 11 12.15 -5.58 7.03
C ASP A 11 11.39 -4.76 8.08
N ILE A 12 10.48 -5.42 8.80
CA ILE A 12 9.56 -4.77 9.75
C ILE A 12 10.34 -4.07 10.88
N ALA A 13 11.31 -4.75 11.47
CA ALA A 13 12.10 -4.22 12.58
C ALA A 13 12.96 -3.03 12.13
N ARG A 14 13.51 -3.08 10.93
CA ARG A 14 14.32 -1.99 10.36
C ARG A 14 13.49 -0.73 10.16
N LEU A 15 12.28 -0.86 9.63
CA LEU A 15 11.37 0.28 9.47
C LEU A 15 10.97 0.86 10.83
N ALA A 16 10.65 0.00 11.81
CA ALA A 16 10.29 0.44 13.16
C ALA A 16 11.44 1.24 13.79
N ARG A 17 12.67 0.80 13.66
CA ARG A 17 13.85 1.53 14.14
C ARG A 17 14.03 2.88 13.43
N ALA A 18 13.82 2.93 12.13
CA ALA A 18 13.91 4.17 11.37
C ALA A 18 12.88 5.20 11.84
N ILE A 19 11.65 4.78 12.07
CA ILE A 19 10.57 5.63 12.59
C ILE A 19 10.92 6.15 13.99
N GLU A 20 11.45 5.29 14.85
CA GLU A 20 11.87 5.67 16.22
C GLU A 20 12.99 6.71 16.21
N ARG A 21 13.97 6.55 15.32
CA ARG A 21 15.15 7.43 15.25
C ARG A 21 14.90 8.77 14.57
N ARG A 22 13.89 8.87 13.73
CA ARG A 22 13.63 10.07 12.92
C ARG A 22 12.27 10.67 13.27
N PRO A 23 12.24 11.68 14.17
CA PRO A 23 11.00 12.39 14.47
C PRO A 23 10.35 12.92 13.19
N GLY A 24 9.05 12.68 13.05
CA GLY A 24 8.27 13.11 11.88
C GLY A 24 8.32 12.18 10.68
N LEU A 25 9.17 11.15 10.65
CA LEU A 25 9.23 10.21 9.52
C LEU A 25 7.89 9.51 9.31
N ARG A 26 7.26 9.07 10.38
CA ARG A 26 5.96 8.39 10.36
C ARG A 26 4.90 9.22 9.63
N GLN A 27 4.78 10.50 9.96
CA GLN A 27 3.80 11.41 9.37
C GLN A 27 4.18 11.82 7.93
N ARG A 28 5.46 11.80 7.57
CA ARG A 28 5.89 12.10 6.21
C ARG A 28 5.62 10.96 5.24
N VAL A 29 5.64 9.72 5.72
CA VAL A 29 5.43 8.54 4.88
C VAL A 29 3.95 8.14 4.83
N PHE A 30 3.29 8.13 5.99
CA PHE A 30 1.92 7.63 6.12
C PHE A 30 0.91 8.76 6.26
N THR A 31 -0.23 8.61 5.58
CA THR A 31 -1.33 9.55 5.71
C THR A 31 -2.04 9.38 7.05
N ALA A 32 -2.81 10.39 7.46
CA ALA A 32 -3.61 10.31 8.68
C ALA A 32 -4.61 9.14 8.63
N HIS A 33 -5.18 8.86 7.46
CA HIS A 33 -6.09 7.73 7.27
C HIS A 33 -5.38 6.39 7.49
N GLU A 34 -4.19 6.23 6.93
CA GLU A 34 -3.37 5.03 7.13
C GLU A 34 -2.98 4.81 8.57
N LEU A 35 -2.60 5.89 9.27
CA LEU A 35 -2.26 5.80 10.70
C LEU A 35 -3.48 5.42 11.55
N ALA A 36 -4.65 5.93 11.23
CA ALA A 36 -5.89 5.54 11.90
C ALA A 36 -6.21 4.04 11.66
N ASP A 37 -6.06 3.57 10.42
CA ASP A 37 -6.28 2.16 10.07
C ASP A 37 -5.33 1.21 10.81
N VAL A 38 -4.08 1.61 10.98
CA VAL A 38 -3.07 0.80 11.68
C VAL A 38 -3.46 0.55 13.14
N HIS A 39 -4.08 1.54 13.77
CA HIS A 39 -4.49 1.47 15.18
C HIS A 39 -5.93 1.00 15.37
N ARG A 40 -6.62 0.62 14.30
CA ARG A 40 -7.96 0.07 14.37
C ARG A 40 -8.02 -1.14 15.30
N ASP A 41 -9.15 -1.35 15.95
CA ASP A 41 -9.39 -2.43 16.90
C ASP A 41 -8.53 -2.36 18.17
N GLY A 42 -8.12 -1.16 18.58
CA GLY A 42 -7.37 -0.94 19.80
C GLY A 42 -5.92 -1.37 19.74
N VAL A 43 -5.37 -1.55 18.55
CA VAL A 43 -3.97 -1.93 18.36
C VAL A 43 -3.03 -0.83 18.85
N ALA A 44 -2.15 -1.18 19.79
CA ALA A 44 -1.19 -0.24 20.36
C ALA A 44 -0.16 0.23 19.33
N PRO A 45 0.28 1.52 19.38
CA PRO A 45 1.20 2.09 18.40
C PRO A 45 2.53 1.35 18.25
N ASP A 46 3.06 0.81 19.33
CA ASP A 46 4.38 0.17 19.37
C ASP A 46 4.30 -1.36 19.28
N SER A 47 3.10 -1.90 19.08
CA SER A 47 2.91 -3.35 19.00
C SER A 47 3.49 -3.94 17.72
N GLU A 48 3.81 -5.22 17.74
CA GLU A 48 4.27 -5.94 16.55
C GLU A 48 3.22 -5.90 15.43
N VAL A 49 1.94 -5.95 15.80
CA VAL A 49 0.84 -5.84 14.81
C VAL A 49 0.86 -4.49 14.11
N ALA A 50 1.01 -3.40 14.87
CA ALA A 50 1.09 -2.05 14.29
C ALA A 50 2.31 -1.91 13.38
N GLN A 51 3.47 -2.41 13.81
CA GLN A 51 4.69 -2.37 13.01
C GLN A 51 4.56 -3.16 11.70
N ALA A 52 3.94 -4.33 11.74
CA ALA A 52 3.69 -5.13 10.54
C ALA A 52 2.70 -4.44 9.59
N ARG A 53 1.64 -3.82 10.11
CA ARG A 53 0.68 -3.04 9.31
C ARG A 53 1.33 -1.83 8.64
N LEU A 54 2.19 -1.10 9.33
CA LEU A 54 2.94 0.01 8.75
C LEU A 54 3.90 -0.47 7.65
N ALA A 55 4.63 -1.55 7.93
CA ALA A 55 5.58 -2.09 6.95
C ALA A 55 4.89 -2.58 5.69
N ALA A 56 3.73 -3.23 5.80
CA ALA A 56 2.94 -3.66 4.64
C ALA A 56 2.48 -2.46 3.80
N ARG A 57 2.04 -1.38 4.43
CA ARG A 57 1.63 -0.15 3.74
C ARG A 57 2.82 0.54 3.08
N PHE A 58 3.96 0.59 3.75
CA PHE A 58 5.19 1.10 3.15
C PHE A 58 5.58 0.30 1.92
N ALA A 59 5.56 -1.02 2.01
CA ALA A 59 5.82 -1.91 0.87
C ALA A 59 4.85 -1.64 -0.30
N ALA A 60 3.57 -1.42 -0.02
CA ALA A 60 2.57 -1.09 -1.05
C ALA A 60 2.87 0.24 -1.74
N LYS A 61 3.31 1.26 -1.01
CA LYS A 61 3.70 2.55 -1.59
C LYS A 61 4.90 2.39 -2.53
N GLU A 62 5.92 1.67 -2.10
CA GLU A 62 7.11 1.41 -2.90
C GLU A 62 6.79 0.55 -4.13
N ALA A 63 5.98 -0.50 -3.96
CA ALA A 63 5.54 -1.35 -5.06
C ALA A 63 4.73 -0.56 -6.11
N THR A 64 3.90 0.37 -5.67
CA THR A 64 3.14 1.27 -6.55
C THR A 64 4.07 2.17 -7.36
N ARG A 65 5.06 2.77 -6.71
CA ARG A 65 6.07 3.60 -7.39
C ARG A 65 6.81 2.81 -8.47
N LYS A 66 7.17 1.55 -8.18
CA LYS A 66 7.81 0.66 -9.15
C LYS A 66 6.87 0.30 -10.31
N ALA A 67 5.62 -0.03 -10.03
CA ALA A 67 4.63 -0.36 -11.05
C ALA A 67 4.38 0.79 -12.01
N LEU A 68 4.31 2.02 -11.50
CA LEU A 68 4.11 3.23 -12.27
C LEU A 68 5.41 3.77 -12.88
N ARG A 69 6.55 3.19 -12.55
CA ARG A 69 7.89 3.66 -12.93
C ARG A 69 8.14 5.12 -12.58
N ASP A 70 7.61 5.53 -11.44
CA ASP A 70 7.76 6.89 -10.92
C ASP A 70 8.28 6.86 -9.49
N LEU A 71 9.59 6.88 -9.34
CA LEU A 71 10.25 6.88 -8.03
C LEU A 71 10.23 8.23 -7.34
N ARG A 72 9.73 9.27 -8.01
CA ARG A 72 9.56 10.61 -7.44
C ARG A 72 8.17 10.85 -6.88
N LEU A 73 7.25 9.92 -7.11
CA LEU A 73 5.90 10.00 -6.57
C LEU A 73 5.96 10.13 -5.05
N PRO A 74 5.40 11.21 -4.45
CA PRO A 74 5.44 11.39 -3.00
C PRO A 74 4.73 10.24 -2.27
N PHE A 75 5.21 9.88 -1.10
CA PHE A 75 4.59 8.80 -0.32
C PHE A 75 3.12 9.06 0.00
N HIS A 76 2.74 10.29 0.30
CA HIS A 76 1.34 10.65 0.57
C HIS A 76 0.45 10.62 -0.67
N ALA A 77 1.01 10.66 -1.87
CA ALA A 77 0.24 10.51 -3.09
C ALA A 77 -0.32 9.10 -3.26
N VAL A 78 0.30 8.12 -2.63
CA VAL A 78 -0.17 6.73 -2.59
C VAL A 78 -0.74 6.45 -1.21
N GLU A 79 -2.03 6.14 -1.13
CA GLU A 79 -2.69 5.81 0.13
C GLU A 79 -3.30 4.42 0.04
N VAL A 80 -3.05 3.63 1.07
CA VAL A 80 -3.62 2.28 1.21
C VAL A 80 -4.78 2.35 2.19
N ARG A 81 -5.98 2.01 1.74
CA ARG A 81 -7.17 1.90 2.57
C ARG A 81 -7.66 0.46 2.59
N CYS A 82 -8.20 0.02 3.72
CA CYS A 82 -8.83 -1.27 3.80
C CYS A 82 -10.30 -1.16 3.40
N ALA A 83 -10.75 -2.02 2.48
CA ALA A 83 -12.16 -2.22 2.20
C ALA A 83 -12.86 -2.90 3.39
N ASP A 84 -14.19 -2.97 3.36
CA ASP A 84 -14.98 -3.58 4.43
C ASP A 84 -14.64 -5.05 4.66
N ASP A 85 -14.22 -5.77 3.62
CA ASP A 85 -13.76 -7.15 3.69
C ASP A 85 -12.29 -7.29 4.13
N GLY A 86 -11.61 -6.18 4.41
CA GLY A 86 -10.21 -6.15 4.79
C GLY A 86 -9.22 -6.09 3.63
N ALA A 87 -9.68 -6.18 2.38
CA ALA A 87 -8.81 -6.11 1.21
C ALA A 87 -8.17 -4.71 1.06
N PRO A 88 -6.89 -4.63 0.70
CA PRO A 88 -6.26 -3.34 0.46
C PRO A 88 -6.77 -2.70 -0.83
N GLN A 89 -7.04 -1.40 -0.76
CA GLN A 89 -7.37 -0.55 -1.90
C GLN A 89 -6.34 0.55 -2.03
N LEU A 90 -5.88 0.80 -3.24
CA LEU A 90 -4.93 1.87 -3.52
C LEU A 90 -5.65 3.12 -4.02
N PHE A 91 -5.23 4.25 -3.46
CA PHE A 91 -5.65 5.58 -3.88
C PHE A 91 -4.43 6.35 -4.37
N LEU A 92 -4.54 7.03 -5.49
CA LEU A 92 -3.52 7.92 -6.03
C LEU A 92 -4.06 9.34 -6.04
N HIS A 93 -3.35 10.25 -5.39
CA HIS A 93 -3.76 11.65 -5.28
C HIS A 93 -5.22 11.80 -4.80
N GLY A 94 -5.62 10.98 -3.83
CA GLY A 94 -6.95 11.01 -3.22
C GLY A 94 -8.05 10.33 -4.03
N ARG A 95 -7.73 9.67 -5.15
CA ARG A 95 -8.69 8.99 -6.01
C ARG A 95 -8.39 7.49 -6.10
N PRO A 96 -9.42 6.63 -6.19
CA PRO A 96 -9.19 5.20 -6.40
C PRO A 96 -8.28 4.96 -7.62
N ALA A 97 -7.26 4.15 -7.44
CA ALA A 97 -6.34 3.76 -8.51
C ALA A 97 -6.83 2.49 -9.19
N ALA A 98 -6.63 2.41 -10.52
CA ALA A 98 -6.89 1.19 -11.29
C ALA A 98 -5.74 0.19 -11.15
N LEU A 99 -5.33 -0.07 -9.92
CA LEU A 99 -4.25 -0.98 -9.55
C LEU A 99 -4.75 -1.97 -8.50
N ALA A 100 -4.48 -3.24 -8.71
CA ALA A 100 -4.73 -4.28 -7.71
C ALA A 100 -3.51 -4.39 -6.78
N CYS A 101 -3.76 -4.64 -5.51
CA CYS A 101 -2.71 -4.77 -4.50
C CYS A 101 -2.96 -5.98 -3.62
N SER A 102 -1.90 -6.68 -3.29
CA SER A 102 -1.92 -7.74 -2.28
C SER A 102 -0.79 -7.53 -1.29
N LEU A 103 -1.08 -7.73 -0.02
CA LEU A 103 -0.14 -7.55 1.08
C LEU A 103 0.04 -8.86 1.83
N SER A 104 1.24 -9.11 2.30
CA SER A 104 1.54 -10.26 3.14
C SER A 104 2.68 -9.93 4.10
N HIS A 105 2.75 -10.62 5.24
CA HIS A 105 3.90 -10.55 6.12
C HIS A 105 4.12 -11.88 6.82
N ASP A 106 5.38 -12.22 7.03
CA ASP A 106 5.82 -13.41 7.74
C ASP A 106 7.31 -13.29 8.06
N GLY A 107 7.73 -13.91 9.13
CA GLY A 107 9.16 -14.00 9.48
C GLY A 107 9.88 -12.66 9.61
N GLY A 108 9.20 -11.62 10.08
CA GLY A 108 9.79 -10.28 10.24
C GLY A 108 9.83 -9.44 8.96
N VAL A 109 9.20 -9.90 7.89
CA VAL A 109 9.18 -9.24 6.59
C VAL A 109 7.75 -8.95 6.17
N ALA A 110 7.51 -7.77 5.62
CA ALA A 110 6.26 -7.43 4.95
C ALA A 110 6.51 -7.31 3.44
N MET A 111 5.53 -7.70 2.64
CA MET A 111 5.61 -7.71 1.19
C MET A 111 4.34 -7.12 0.59
N ALA A 112 4.50 -6.44 -0.53
CA ALA A 112 3.38 -5.98 -1.36
C ALA A 112 3.62 -6.32 -2.81
N VAL A 113 2.55 -6.66 -3.50
CA VAL A 113 2.51 -6.81 -4.96
C VAL A 113 1.43 -5.90 -5.50
N VAL A 114 1.75 -5.15 -6.54
CA VAL A 114 0.85 -4.24 -7.24
C VAL A 114 0.81 -4.63 -8.70
N VAL A 115 -0.39 -4.76 -9.25
CA VAL A 115 -0.61 -5.13 -10.65
C VAL A 115 -1.65 -4.20 -11.26
N GLY A 116 -1.42 -3.78 -12.49
CA GLY A 116 -2.35 -2.96 -13.23
C GLY A 116 -2.03 -2.91 -14.71
N THR A 117 -2.56 -1.92 -15.38
CA THR A 117 -2.23 -1.65 -16.78
C THR A 117 -1.50 -0.31 -16.90
N SER A 118 -0.74 -0.14 -17.97
CA SER A 118 0.07 1.07 -18.21
C SER A 118 -0.76 2.35 -18.31
N ASP A 119 -2.06 2.24 -18.54
CA ASP A 119 -3.02 3.34 -18.58
C ASP A 119 -3.75 3.55 -17.24
N ALA A 120 -3.34 2.88 -16.17
CA ALA A 120 -3.84 3.15 -14.83
C ALA A 120 -3.45 4.58 -14.41
N ARG A 121 -4.45 5.46 -14.28
CA ARG A 121 -4.28 6.86 -13.93
C ARG A 121 -5.12 7.20 -12.70
N PRO A 122 -4.74 8.23 -11.94
CA PRO A 122 -5.57 8.72 -10.85
C PRO A 122 -7.01 8.98 -11.33
N GLY A 123 -7.99 8.40 -10.64
CA GLY A 123 -9.40 8.58 -10.97
C GLY A 123 -9.96 7.62 -12.01
N ALA A 124 -9.16 6.76 -12.62
CA ALA A 124 -9.68 5.67 -13.43
C ALA A 124 -10.33 4.62 -12.52
N VAL A 125 -11.63 4.39 -12.71
CA VAL A 125 -12.34 3.31 -12.03
C VAL A 125 -12.06 2.03 -12.82
N PRO A 126 -11.55 0.95 -12.19
CA PRO A 126 -11.40 -0.30 -12.90
C PRO A 126 -12.76 -0.77 -13.38
N SER A 127 -12.86 -1.07 -14.67
CA SER A 127 -14.05 -1.73 -15.19
C SER A 127 -14.23 -3.06 -14.47
N PRO A 128 -15.44 -3.40 -14.01
CA PRO A 128 -15.66 -4.69 -13.40
C PRO A 128 -15.25 -5.78 -14.39
N ILE A 129 -14.50 -6.74 -13.92
CA ILE A 129 -14.22 -7.95 -14.70
C ILE A 129 -15.56 -8.67 -14.84
N VAL A 130 -16.18 -8.55 -16.00
CA VAL A 130 -17.35 -9.34 -16.31
C VAL A 130 -16.84 -10.75 -16.63
N PRO A 131 -17.20 -11.76 -15.84
CA PRO A 131 -16.84 -13.13 -16.19
C PRO A 131 -17.50 -13.42 -17.53
N THR A 132 -16.70 -13.66 -18.56
CA THR A 132 -17.19 -14.22 -19.80
C THR A 132 -17.68 -15.63 -19.50
N THR A 133 -18.97 -15.82 -19.53
CA THR A 133 -19.55 -17.15 -19.47
C THR A 133 -19.06 -17.91 -20.72
N PRO A 134 -18.39 -19.05 -20.57
CA PRO A 134 -18.04 -19.83 -21.76
C PRO A 134 -19.32 -20.30 -22.40
N THR A 135 -19.46 -20.03 -23.67
CA THR A 135 -20.50 -20.59 -24.52
C THR A 135 -20.24 -22.07 -24.77
#